data_afe952f92d1e4099edd0d0ce5f0b02da
#
_entry.id   afe952f92d1e4099edd0d0ce5f0b02da
#
_cell.length_a   1.000
_cell.length_b   1.000
_cell.length_c   1.000
_cell.angle_alpha   90.00
_cell.angle_beta   90.00
_cell.angle_gamma   90.00
#
_symmetry.space_group_name_H-M   'P 1'
#
loop_
_entity.id
_entity.type
_entity.pdbx_description
1 polymer ?
#
loop_
_entity_poly.entity_id
_entity_poly.type
_entity_poly.pdbx_seq_one_letter_code
_entity_poly.pdbx_strand_id
1 'polypeptide(L)'
;MTEQEKDFEQMVRKHKSAIYSVCYMFAKEREETDDLFQEILIRLWSGFASFRADSSPGTWIYRVALNTCISYQRKNRRRREAVHVQIDPEFFRTEETEHSQTAQLRDRIQRLEPIDRAIVLMWLESLPYDEIGAIAGISAKAVSVRLVRIREKLKRSSDISRNQKNK
;
A
#
# COMPACT_ATOMS: atom_id res chain seq x y z
N MET A 1 21.71 -23.78 2.68
CA MET A 1 21.00 -22.77 1.88
C MET A 1 21.28 -23.04 0.41
N THR A 2 20.24 -23.28 -0.36
CA THR A 2 20.34 -23.54 -1.80
C THR A 2 20.68 -22.25 -2.55
N GLU A 3 21.12 -22.33 -3.81
CA GLU A 3 21.39 -21.16 -4.66
C GLU A 3 20.10 -20.31 -4.83
N GLN A 4 18.97 -20.98 -5.04
CA GLN A 4 17.66 -20.33 -5.15
C GLN A 4 17.27 -19.54 -3.88
N GLU A 5 17.58 -20.06 -2.71
CA GLU A 5 17.34 -19.36 -1.44
C GLU A 5 18.22 -18.11 -1.30
N LYS A 6 19.47 -18.18 -1.75
CA LYS A 6 20.38 -17.01 -1.74
C LYS A 6 19.92 -15.91 -2.69
N ASP A 7 19.52 -16.28 -3.91
CA ASP A 7 19.01 -15.34 -4.91
C ASP A 7 17.74 -14.66 -4.42
N PHE A 8 16.83 -15.42 -3.82
CA PHE A 8 15.61 -14.89 -3.21
C PHE A 8 15.92 -13.93 -2.06
N GLU A 9 16.80 -14.33 -1.14
CA GLU A 9 17.21 -13.47 -0.03
C GLU A 9 17.80 -12.16 -0.52
N GLN A 10 18.70 -12.20 -1.51
CA GLN A 10 19.30 -11.01 -2.09
C GLN A 10 18.25 -10.09 -2.73
N MET A 11 17.32 -10.66 -3.47
CA MET A 11 16.22 -9.92 -4.08
C MET A 11 15.34 -9.23 -3.02
N VAL A 12 14.94 -9.95 -1.96
CA VAL A 12 14.14 -9.41 -0.87
C VAL A 12 14.91 -8.31 -0.13
N ARG A 13 16.19 -8.52 0.19
CA ARG A 13 17.02 -7.50 0.85
C ARG A 13 17.05 -6.18 0.06
N LYS A 14 17.22 -6.27 -1.26
CA LYS A 14 17.25 -5.10 -2.16
C LYS A 14 15.93 -4.34 -2.16
N HIS A 15 14.81 -5.02 -2.02
CA HIS A 15 13.47 -4.42 -2.12
C HIS A 15 12.70 -4.34 -0.79
N LYS A 16 13.35 -4.66 0.33
CA LYS A 16 12.75 -4.71 1.66
C LYS A 16 12.02 -3.42 2.03
N SER A 17 12.64 -2.27 1.77
CA SER A 17 12.07 -0.96 2.07
C SER A 17 10.77 -0.72 1.29
N ALA A 18 10.75 -1.08 0.00
CA ALA A 18 9.56 -0.95 -0.84
C ALA A 18 8.40 -1.84 -0.35
N ILE A 19 8.69 -3.10 -0.01
CA ILE A 19 7.70 -4.03 0.54
C ILE A 19 7.14 -3.47 1.85
N TYR A 20 8.00 -3.01 2.74
CA TYR A 20 7.58 -2.46 4.04
C TYR A 20 6.72 -1.20 3.87
N SER A 21 7.08 -0.30 2.95
CA SER A 21 6.30 0.90 2.65
C SER A 21 4.88 0.57 2.19
N VAL A 22 4.73 -0.46 1.35
CA VAL A 22 3.41 -0.95 0.93
C VAL A 22 2.62 -1.47 2.14
N CYS A 23 3.22 -2.34 2.96
CA CYS A 23 2.57 -2.87 4.16
C CYS A 23 2.13 -1.74 5.10
N TYR A 24 3.02 -0.80 5.37
CA TYR A 24 2.78 0.33 6.26
C TYR A 24 1.63 1.23 5.80
N MET A 25 1.47 1.42 4.49
CA MET A 25 0.37 2.21 3.93
C MET A 25 -0.98 1.49 3.93
N PHE A 26 -0.98 0.17 3.98
CA PHE A 26 -2.21 -0.64 3.98
C PHE A 26 -2.61 -1.15 5.37
N ALA A 27 -1.67 -1.27 6.28
CA ALA A 27 -1.92 -1.68 7.66
C ALA A 27 -2.42 -0.53 8.53
N LYS A 28 -3.18 -0.85 9.55
CA LYS A 28 -3.63 0.11 10.57
C LYS A 28 -2.66 0.17 11.75
N GLU A 29 -2.11 -0.98 12.13
CA GLU A 29 -1.26 -1.19 13.28
C GLU A 29 0.06 -1.87 12.89
N ARG A 30 1.04 -1.79 13.78
CA ARG A 30 2.36 -2.37 13.56
C ARG A 30 2.31 -3.90 13.39
N GLU A 31 1.51 -4.59 14.21
CA GLU A 31 1.34 -6.04 14.11
C GLU A 31 0.78 -6.44 12.74
N GLU A 32 -0.20 -5.70 12.25
CA GLU A 32 -0.78 -5.91 10.92
C GLU A 32 0.26 -5.66 9.80
N THR A 33 1.16 -4.70 9.98
CA THR A 33 2.26 -4.45 9.05
C THR A 33 3.21 -5.64 8.97
N ASP A 34 3.59 -6.20 10.11
CA ASP A 34 4.48 -7.35 10.19
C ASP A 34 3.84 -8.61 9.60
N ASP A 35 2.56 -8.84 9.87
CA ASP A 35 1.79 -9.96 9.30
C ASP A 35 1.68 -9.85 7.78
N LEU A 36 1.37 -8.66 7.25
CA LEU A 36 1.33 -8.41 5.81
C LEU A 36 2.70 -8.61 5.16
N PHE A 37 3.75 -8.15 5.82
CA PHE A 37 5.11 -8.35 5.32
C PHE A 37 5.45 -9.83 5.19
N GLN A 38 5.15 -10.64 6.21
CA GLN A 38 5.37 -12.08 6.17
C GLN A 38 4.52 -12.76 5.09
N GLU A 39 3.24 -12.42 4.97
CA GLU A 39 2.36 -12.98 3.93
C GLU A 39 2.88 -12.65 2.53
N ILE A 40 3.40 -11.44 2.32
CA ILE A 40 4.02 -11.06 1.05
C ILE A 40 5.26 -11.91 0.78
N LEU A 41 6.13 -12.12 1.77
CA LEU A 41 7.31 -12.96 1.60
C LEU A 41 6.95 -14.41 1.22
N ILE A 42 5.93 -14.99 1.84
CA ILE A 42 5.44 -16.32 1.52
C ILE A 42 4.97 -16.39 0.06
N ARG A 43 4.22 -15.39 -0.39
CA ARG A 43 3.73 -15.33 -1.78
C ARG A 43 4.84 -15.10 -2.79
N LEU A 44 5.80 -14.25 -2.47
CA LEU A 44 6.99 -14.05 -3.29
C LEU A 44 7.79 -15.34 -3.41
N TRP A 45 8.03 -16.03 -2.30
CA TRP A 45 8.73 -17.32 -2.33
C TRP A 45 8.01 -18.36 -3.19
N SER A 46 6.71 -18.50 -2.99
CA SER A 46 5.88 -19.44 -3.77
C SER A 46 5.88 -19.15 -5.28
N GLY A 47 6.00 -17.88 -5.67
CA GLY A 47 6.05 -17.44 -7.06
C GLY A 47 7.47 -17.38 -7.63
N PHE A 48 8.52 -17.43 -6.81
CA PHE A 48 9.89 -17.14 -7.22
C PHE A 48 10.41 -18.11 -8.27
N ALA A 49 10.14 -19.40 -8.13
CA ALA A 49 10.55 -20.44 -9.11
C ALA A 49 9.91 -20.26 -10.49
N SER A 50 8.74 -19.60 -10.57
CA SER A 50 8.01 -19.33 -11.82
C SER A 50 8.26 -17.91 -12.35
N PHE A 51 9.03 -17.09 -11.65
CA PHE A 51 9.36 -15.75 -12.10
C PHE A 51 10.29 -15.81 -13.32
N ARG A 52 9.77 -15.41 -14.48
CA ARG A 52 10.46 -15.50 -15.78
C ARG A 52 11.18 -14.23 -16.21
N ALA A 53 11.29 -13.25 -15.33
CA ALA A 53 11.85 -11.92 -15.64
C ALA A 53 11.17 -11.19 -16.81
N ASP A 54 9.90 -11.48 -17.09
CA ASP A 54 9.09 -10.73 -18.08
C ASP A 54 8.87 -9.27 -17.65
N SER A 55 9.10 -8.98 -16.38
CA SER A 55 9.14 -7.65 -15.79
C SER A 55 10.37 -7.51 -14.90
N SER A 56 10.72 -6.27 -14.51
CA SER A 56 11.78 -6.07 -13.52
C SER A 56 11.38 -6.74 -12.18
N PRO A 57 12.34 -7.24 -11.40
CA PRO A 57 12.06 -7.79 -10.08
C PRO A 57 11.26 -6.83 -9.19
N GLY A 58 11.58 -5.55 -9.23
CA GLY A 58 10.86 -4.51 -8.49
C GLY A 58 9.38 -4.42 -8.88
N THR A 59 9.06 -4.41 -10.17
CA THR A 59 7.68 -4.39 -10.68
C THR A 59 6.90 -5.63 -10.24
N TRP A 60 7.52 -6.79 -10.32
CA TRP A 60 6.90 -8.04 -9.87
C TRP A 60 6.62 -8.04 -8.37
N ILE A 61 7.60 -7.60 -7.56
CA ILE A 61 7.46 -7.47 -6.10
C ILE A 61 6.33 -6.52 -5.74
N TYR A 62 6.28 -5.34 -6.37
CA TYR A 62 5.19 -4.37 -6.15
C TYR A 62 3.81 -4.97 -6.47
N ARG A 63 3.71 -5.68 -7.59
CA ARG A 63 2.46 -6.35 -7.99
C ARG A 63 2.01 -7.37 -6.94
N VAL A 64 2.91 -8.23 -6.48
CA VAL A 64 2.60 -9.22 -5.45
C VAL A 64 2.23 -8.55 -4.13
N ALA A 65 3.00 -7.56 -3.69
CA ALA A 65 2.76 -6.84 -2.44
C ALA A 65 1.40 -6.11 -2.45
N LEU A 66 1.14 -5.33 -3.49
CA LEU A 66 -0.12 -4.58 -3.60
C LEU A 66 -1.34 -5.50 -3.71
N ASN A 67 -1.26 -6.55 -4.51
CA ASN A 67 -2.35 -7.53 -4.63
C ASN A 67 -2.63 -8.23 -3.30
N THR A 68 -1.59 -8.55 -2.54
CA THR A 68 -1.72 -9.15 -1.20
C THR A 68 -2.42 -8.19 -0.25
N CYS A 69 -1.98 -6.94 -0.18
CA CYS A 69 -2.58 -5.94 0.70
C CYS A 69 -4.02 -5.59 0.31
N ILE A 70 -4.32 -5.44 -0.98
CA ILE A 70 -5.68 -5.18 -1.47
C ILE A 70 -6.61 -6.34 -1.14
N SER A 71 -6.16 -7.58 -1.33
CA SER A 71 -6.94 -8.79 -1.01
C SER A 71 -7.20 -8.91 0.49
N TYR A 72 -6.21 -8.59 1.31
CA TYR A 72 -6.33 -8.55 2.77
C TYR A 72 -7.38 -7.54 3.21
N GLN A 73 -7.36 -6.33 2.68
CA GLN A 73 -8.35 -5.30 3.01
C GLN A 73 -9.77 -5.68 2.59
N ARG A 74 -9.95 -6.30 1.42
CA ARG A 74 -11.26 -6.80 0.97
C ARG A 74 -11.81 -7.85 1.92
N LYS A 75 -10.96 -8.79 2.37
CA LYS A 75 -11.34 -9.83 3.32
C LYS A 75 -11.75 -9.23 4.68
N ASN A 76 -10.98 -8.28 5.19
CA ASN A 76 -11.27 -7.62 6.45
C ASN A 76 -12.54 -6.76 6.39
N ARG A 77 -12.78 -6.07 5.28
CA ARG A 77 -14.02 -5.32 5.06
C ARG A 77 -15.24 -6.24 5.12
N ARG A 78 -15.23 -7.36 4.39
CA ARG A 78 -16.32 -8.35 4.41
C ARG A 78 -16.56 -8.93 5.81
N ARG A 79 -15.48 -9.19 6.55
CA ARG A 79 -15.57 -9.68 7.93
C ARG A 79 -16.19 -8.65 8.87
N ARG A 80 -15.88 -7.36 8.72
CA ARG A 80 -16.49 -6.26 9.50
C ARG A 80 -17.95 -6.03 9.15
N GLU A 81 -18.32 -6.15 7.87
CA GLU A 81 -19.71 -6.04 7.41
C GLU A 81 -20.57 -7.22 7.92
N ALA A 82 -19.99 -8.42 8.06
CA ALA A 82 -20.65 -9.60 8.59
C ALA A 82 -20.83 -9.59 10.12
N VAL A 83 -19.93 -8.90 10.82
CA VAL A 83 -20.00 -8.69 12.27
C VAL A 83 -20.42 -7.23 12.49
N HIS A 84 -21.67 -6.97 12.82
CA HIS A 84 -22.22 -5.65 13.15
C HIS A 84 -21.61 -5.06 14.45
N VAL A 85 -20.29 -5.04 14.55
CA VAL A 85 -19.57 -4.33 15.60
C VAL A 85 -19.06 -3.03 14.98
N GLN A 86 -19.78 -1.95 15.20
CA GLN A 86 -19.26 -0.59 15.02
C GLN A 86 -18.19 -0.36 16.10
N ILE A 87 -16.97 -0.78 15.83
CA ILE A 87 -15.83 -0.35 16.63
C ILE A 87 -15.47 1.02 16.11
N ASP A 88 -15.64 2.03 16.97
CA ASP A 88 -15.26 3.40 16.69
C ASP A 88 -13.78 3.44 16.25
N PRO A 89 -13.46 3.94 15.04
CA PRO A 89 -12.08 4.06 14.58
C PRO A 89 -11.19 4.90 15.51
N GLU A 90 -11.77 5.78 16.33
CA GLU A 90 -11.03 6.57 17.32
C GLU A 90 -10.51 5.76 18.50
N PHE A 91 -11.07 4.60 18.80
CA PHE A 91 -10.63 3.76 19.92
C PHE A 91 -9.22 3.17 19.69
N PHE A 92 -8.73 3.12 18.46
CA PHE A 92 -7.42 2.58 18.08
C PHE A 92 -6.38 3.66 17.75
N ARG A 93 -6.65 4.94 18.04
CA ARG A 93 -5.63 5.97 18.00
C ARG A 93 -4.71 5.81 19.20
N THR A 94 -3.63 5.07 19.01
CA THR A 94 -2.49 5.14 19.90
C THR A 94 -1.92 6.55 19.82
N GLU A 95 -1.75 7.19 20.97
CA GLU A 95 -1.12 8.50 21.14
C GLU A 95 0.38 8.48 20.77
N GLU A 96 0.70 8.12 19.53
CA GLU A 96 2.04 8.38 19.01
C GLU A 96 2.03 9.75 18.34
N THR A 97 2.61 10.70 19.07
CA THR A 97 3.08 12.04 18.68
C THR A 97 2.68 12.52 17.29
N GLU A 98 1.45 12.92 17.17
CA GLU A 98 0.71 13.17 15.95
C GLU A 98 0.82 14.60 15.44
N HIS A 99 1.99 15.13 15.26
CA HIS A 99 2.08 16.48 14.69
C HIS A 99 3.00 16.55 13.46
N SER A 100 3.47 15.41 12.93
CA SER A 100 4.23 15.44 11.70
C SER A 100 3.29 15.53 10.49
N GLN A 101 3.63 16.38 9.54
CA GLN A 101 2.92 16.48 8.25
C GLN A 101 2.84 15.11 7.52
N THR A 102 3.84 14.27 7.76
CA THR A 102 3.92 12.90 7.22
C THR A 102 2.82 11.99 7.76
N ALA A 103 2.53 12.03 9.06
CA ALA A 103 1.46 11.24 9.67
C ALA A 103 0.08 11.68 9.16
N GLN A 104 -0.13 12.98 8.96
CA GLN A 104 -1.37 13.52 8.40
C GLN A 104 -1.57 13.10 6.93
N LEU A 105 -0.49 13.08 6.14
CA LEU A 105 -0.55 12.62 4.75
C LEU A 105 -0.86 11.14 4.69
N ARG A 106 -0.22 10.33 5.54
CA ARG A 106 -0.51 8.89 5.64
C ARG A 106 -1.98 8.64 5.94
N ASP A 107 -2.55 9.31 6.94
CA ASP A 107 -3.95 9.18 7.32
C ASP A 107 -4.90 9.49 6.14
N ARG A 108 -4.62 10.56 5.39
CA ARG A 108 -5.40 10.91 4.20
C ARG A 108 -5.28 9.87 3.09
N ILE A 109 -4.09 9.35 2.84
CA ILE A 109 -3.86 8.30 1.83
C ILE A 109 -4.58 7.01 2.25
N GLN A 110 -4.59 6.66 3.52
CA GLN A 110 -5.29 5.47 4.03
C GLN A 110 -6.82 5.54 3.86
N ARG A 111 -7.39 6.72 3.72
CA ARG A 111 -8.83 6.93 3.44
C ARG A 111 -9.19 6.75 1.97
N LEU A 112 -8.22 6.69 1.09
CA LEU A 112 -8.46 6.41 -0.33
C LEU A 112 -8.92 4.95 -0.53
N GLU A 113 -9.63 4.72 -1.65
CA GLU A 113 -9.89 3.36 -2.11
C GLU A 113 -8.58 2.59 -2.31
N PRO A 114 -8.54 1.26 -2.08
CA PRO A 114 -7.30 0.49 -2.13
C PRO A 114 -6.49 0.65 -3.41
N ILE A 115 -7.14 0.72 -4.56
CA ILE A 115 -6.46 0.92 -5.85
C ILE A 115 -5.88 2.33 -5.99
N ASP A 116 -6.56 3.35 -5.52
CA ASP A 116 -6.09 4.74 -5.55
C ASP A 116 -4.91 4.92 -4.61
N ARG A 117 -4.94 4.25 -3.46
CA ARG A 117 -3.83 4.20 -2.50
C ARG A 117 -2.59 3.56 -3.11
N ALA A 118 -2.76 2.43 -3.81
CA ALA A 118 -1.68 1.77 -4.51
C ALA A 118 -1.06 2.66 -5.59
N ILE A 119 -1.89 3.34 -6.37
CA ILE A 119 -1.44 4.23 -7.44
C ILE A 119 -0.65 5.42 -6.89
N VAL A 120 -1.15 6.09 -5.86
CA VAL A 120 -0.44 7.24 -5.27
C VAL A 120 0.86 6.81 -4.60
N LEU A 121 0.90 5.64 -3.97
CA LEU A 121 2.12 5.11 -3.37
C LEU A 121 3.21 4.86 -4.43
N MET A 122 2.86 4.21 -5.53
CA MET A 122 3.80 4.00 -6.63
C MET A 122 4.27 5.32 -7.27
N TRP A 123 3.40 6.29 -7.36
CA TRP A 123 3.74 7.62 -7.85
C TRP A 123 4.70 8.36 -6.90
N LEU A 124 4.50 8.26 -5.60
CA LEU A 124 5.40 8.82 -4.58
C LEU A 124 6.80 8.17 -4.62
N GLU A 125 6.88 6.91 -4.98
CA GLU A 125 8.14 6.17 -5.22
C GLU A 125 8.73 6.45 -6.62
N SER A 126 8.19 7.44 -7.32
CA SER A 126 8.66 7.90 -8.64
C SER A 126 8.61 6.84 -9.75
N LEU A 127 7.70 5.88 -9.67
CA LEU A 127 7.47 4.95 -10.78
C LEU A 127 6.85 5.70 -11.96
N PRO A 128 7.29 5.41 -13.21
CA PRO A 128 6.68 5.99 -14.40
C PRO A 128 5.25 5.47 -14.61
N TYR A 129 4.42 6.23 -15.29
CA TYR A 129 2.99 5.94 -15.45
C TYR A 129 2.68 4.64 -16.20
N ASP A 130 3.53 4.24 -17.11
CA ASP A 130 3.41 2.95 -17.80
C ASP A 130 3.67 1.77 -16.87
N GLU A 131 4.65 1.86 -15.95
CA GLU A 131 4.87 0.84 -14.92
C GLU A 131 3.72 0.80 -13.91
N ILE A 132 3.26 1.94 -13.43
CA ILE A 132 2.09 2.03 -12.54
C ILE A 132 0.88 1.38 -13.22
N GLY A 133 0.65 1.69 -14.47
CA GLY A 133 -0.43 1.12 -15.26
C GLY A 133 -0.30 -0.41 -15.42
N ALA A 134 0.90 -0.91 -15.70
CA ALA A 134 1.17 -2.34 -15.80
C ALA A 134 0.89 -3.09 -14.48
N ILE A 135 1.24 -2.50 -13.35
CA ILE A 135 0.98 -3.08 -12.01
C ILE A 135 -0.50 -3.00 -11.66
N ALA A 136 -1.15 -1.86 -11.90
CA ALA A 136 -2.55 -1.62 -11.55
C ALA A 136 -3.56 -2.22 -12.55
N GLY A 137 -3.11 -2.69 -13.72
CA GLY A 137 -3.97 -3.24 -14.76
C GLY A 137 -4.77 -2.19 -15.55
N ILE A 138 -4.24 -0.97 -15.69
CA ILE A 138 -4.84 0.15 -16.44
C ILE A 138 -3.83 0.81 -17.37
N SER A 139 -4.28 1.63 -18.32
CA SER A 139 -3.39 2.37 -19.22
C SER A 139 -2.64 3.50 -18.50
N ALA A 140 -1.50 3.92 -19.04
CA ALA A 140 -0.75 5.07 -18.53
C ALA A 140 -1.61 6.35 -18.52
N LYS A 141 -2.46 6.54 -19.53
CA LYS A 141 -3.42 7.65 -19.60
C LYS A 141 -4.43 7.58 -18.45
N ALA A 142 -4.96 6.39 -18.15
CA ALA A 142 -5.88 6.20 -17.03
C ALA A 142 -5.21 6.47 -15.68
N VAL A 143 -3.94 6.12 -15.53
CA VAL A 143 -3.12 6.47 -14.34
C VAL A 143 -3.05 7.99 -14.17
N SER A 144 -2.73 8.72 -15.23
CA SER A 144 -2.65 10.19 -15.21
C SER A 144 -3.98 10.83 -14.77
N VAL A 145 -5.09 10.42 -15.38
CA VAL A 145 -6.43 10.92 -15.03
C VAL A 145 -6.78 10.60 -13.57
N ARG A 146 -6.46 9.39 -13.12
CA ARG A 146 -6.75 8.95 -11.77
C ARG A 146 -5.94 9.72 -10.72
N LEU A 147 -4.66 9.97 -11.00
CA LEU A 147 -3.80 10.79 -10.13
C LEU A 147 -4.31 12.22 -9.96
N VAL A 148 -4.84 12.84 -11.00
CA VAL A 148 -5.47 14.17 -10.88
C VAL A 148 -6.62 14.14 -9.88
N ARG A 149 -7.51 13.16 -9.97
CA ARG A 149 -8.65 12.98 -9.03
C ARG A 149 -8.18 12.68 -7.60
N ILE A 150 -7.17 11.83 -7.45
CA ILE A 150 -6.60 11.51 -6.14
C ILE A 150 -6.01 12.76 -5.48
N ARG A 151 -5.24 13.54 -6.21
CA ARG A 151 -4.64 14.79 -5.71
C ARG A 151 -5.70 15.81 -5.29
N GLU A 152 -6.80 15.92 -6.01
CA GLU A 152 -7.93 16.77 -5.62
C GLU A 152 -8.60 16.29 -4.32
N LYS A 153 -8.82 14.98 -4.19
CA LYS A 153 -9.35 14.40 -2.94
C LYS A 153 -8.45 14.69 -1.73
N LEU A 154 -7.13 14.54 -1.90
CA LEU A 154 -6.16 14.81 -0.85
C LEU A 154 -6.10 16.29 -0.46
N LYS A 155 -6.25 17.21 -1.41
CA LYS A 155 -6.34 18.65 -1.14
C LYS A 155 -7.61 19.01 -0.34
N ARG A 156 -8.77 18.53 -0.74
CA ARG A 156 -10.04 18.77 -0.03
C ARG A 156 -9.99 18.29 1.41
N SER A 157 -9.42 17.13 1.66
CA SER A 157 -9.23 16.62 3.02
C SER A 157 -8.31 17.50 3.86
N SER A 158 -7.34 18.19 3.24
CA SER A 158 -6.44 19.14 3.88
C SER A 158 -7.17 20.42 4.33
N ASP A 159 -8.07 20.93 3.50
CA ASP A 159 -8.81 22.18 3.78
C ASP A 159 -9.83 21.99 4.90
N ILE A 160 -10.48 20.85 4.97
CA ILE A 160 -11.41 20.50 6.05
C ILE A 160 -10.68 20.44 7.40
N SER A 161 -9.49 19.85 7.44
CA SER A 161 -8.68 19.74 8.66
C SER A 161 -8.15 21.10 9.14
N ARG A 162 -7.87 22.04 8.22
CA ARG A 162 -7.48 23.43 8.58
C ARG A 162 -8.64 24.22 9.17
N ASN A 163 -9.85 24.09 8.61
CA ASN A 163 -11.02 24.82 9.08
C ASN A 163 -11.52 24.33 10.45
N GLN A 164 -11.26 23.08 10.83
CA GLN A 164 -11.61 22.57 12.15
C GLN A 164 -10.65 23.01 13.25
N LYS A 165 -9.39 23.37 12.92
CA LYS A 165 -8.42 23.89 13.88
C LYS A 165 -8.57 25.38 14.19
N ASN A 166 -9.36 26.12 13.40
CA ASN A 166 -9.60 27.55 13.54
C ASN A 166 -10.95 27.89 14.19
N LYS A 167 -11.66 26.91 14.75
CA LYS A 167 -12.83 27.07 15.60
C LYS A 167 -12.54 26.61 17.03
#